data_0fcca700804271d43b80595d2551da69
#
_entry.id   0fcca700804271d43b80595d2551da69
#
_cell.length_a   1.000
_cell.length_b   1.000
_cell.length_c   1.000
_cell.angle_alpha   90.00
_cell.angle_beta   90.00
_cell.angle_gamma   90.00
#
_symmetry.space_group_name_H-M   'P 1'
#
loop_
_entity.id
_entity.type
_entity.pdbx_description
1 polymer ?
#
loop_
_entity_poly.entity_id
_entity_poly.type
_entity_poly.pdbx_seq_one_letter_code
_entity_poly.pdbx_strand_id
1 'polypeptide(L)'
;VKSWFNLMDEDGWIAREQILGSEARSKVPPEFQVQYPHYANPPTLFMILEAFMDKLRSEEPTPHGDLNRDDPVERLRSAHLENPELGYVYLRSIYPLLKRQYFWFRKTQWGDVKSYDREAFSTREAYRWRGRSVQHILTSGLDDYPRPQPPHPGELHVDLISWMGLMTRSLRRIAEALDEKDDVEELARYETAITRNIDDLHWDEKAQTFCDATIDDYEESVHICHKGYISIFPFLTGMIGPDSPRLKPILDLIADPEELWSPYGIRSLSKKDEFYGTGENYWRGPIWMNINYLVLKNLYVSRTYFSLWAEADLSYFRTLLLLLVPIRNRPDRCIRILGKIWSKMSSESGRRQDSLGSSTTRRRVRASAPSTSQAGRAWW
;
A
#
# COMPACT_ATOMS: atom_id res chain seq x y z
N VAL A 1 -15.10 -0.26 -8.77
CA VAL A 1 -14.05 0.60 -9.35
C VAL A 1 -14.68 1.74 -10.15
N LYS A 2 -15.47 1.47 -11.22
CA LYS A 2 -16.05 2.52 -12.08
C LYS A 2 -16.85 3.57 -11.31
N SER A 3 -17.66 3.15 -10.34
CA SER A 3 -18.44 4.08 -9.50
C SER A 3 -17.57 5.10 -8.76
N TRP A 4 -16.39 4.69 -8.31
CA TRP A 4 -15.44 5.59 -7.66
C TRP A 4 -14.81 6.56 -8.65
N PHE A 5 -14.42 6.08 -9.84
CA PHE A 5 -13.89 6.94 -10.90
C PHE A 5 -14.91 7.91 -11.47
N ASN A 6 -16.21 7.64 -11.37
CA ASN A 6 -17.26 8.57 -11.76
C ASN A 6 -17.38 9.79 -10.81
N LEU A 7 -16.72 9.76 -9.65
CA LEU A 7 -16.64 10.88 -8.71
C LEU A 7 -15.44 11.80 -8.98
N MET A 8 -14.64 11.46 -9.99
CA MET A 8 -13.45 12.21 -10.41
C MET A 8 -13.87 13.53 -11.08
N ASP A 9 -13.17 14.61 -10.75
CA ASP A 9 -13.36 15.89 -11.40
C ASP A 9 -12.77 15.94 -12.82
N GLU A 10 -12.88 17.09 -13.49
CA GLU A 10 -12.39 17.29 -14.86
C GLU A 10 -10.86 17.17 -14.97
N ASP A 11 -10.13 17.53 -13.91
CA ASP A 11 -8.67 17.47 -13.87
C ASP A 11 -8.14 16.05 -13.54
N GLY A 12 -8.94 15.19 -12.93
CA GLY A 12 -8.55 13.83 -12.56
C GLY A 12 -8.43 13.58 -11.06
N TRP A 13 -8.83 14.55 -10.24
CA TRP A 13 -8.83 14.40 -8.80
C TRP A 13 -10.05 13.63 -8.30
N ILE A 14 -9.82 12.76 -7.31
CA ILE A 14 -10.88 12.10 -6.56
C ILE A 14 -10.70 12.48 -5.08
N ALA A 15 -11.72 13.04 -4.48
CA ALA A 15 -11.69 13.41 -3.07
C ALA A 15 -11.40 12.18 -2.18
N ARG A 16 -10.61 12.37 -1.13
CA ARG A 16 -10.25 11.31 -0.17
C ARG A 16 -11.49 10.72 0.47
N GLU A 17 -12.43 11.56 0.85
CA GLU A 17 -13.69 11.15 1.47
C GLU A 17 -14.87 11.67 0.67
N GLN A 18 -15.89 10.83 0.53
CA GLN A 18 -17.13 11.18 -0.15
C GLN A 18 -18.20 11.49 0.90
N ILE A 19 -18.22 12.75 1.36
CA ILE A 19 -19.13 13.22 2.41
C ILE A 19 -20.41 13.75 1.75
N LEU A 20 -21.30 12.83 1.38
CA LEU A 20 -22.49 13.12 0.61
C LEU A 20 -23.71 13.32 1.54
N GLY A 21 -24.31 14.52 1.45
CA GLY A 21 -25.53 14.85 2.14
C GLY A 21 -25.37 15.30 3.60
N SER A 22 -26.47 15.73 4.20
CA SER A 22 -26.51 16.32 5.55
C SER A 22 -26.20 15.32 6.65
N GLU A 23 -26.62 14.07 6.51
CA GLU A 23 -26.36 13.02 7.49
C GLU A 23 -24.86 12.73 7.58
N ALA A 24 -24.18 12.51 6.45
CA ALA A 24 -22.72 12.29 6.42
C ALA A 24 -21.97 13.47 7.04
N ARG A 25 -22.34 14.71 6.67
CA ARG A 25 -21.74 15.93 7.23
C ARG A 25 -21.96 16.05 8.74
N SER A 26 -23.08 15.57 9.28
CA SER A 26 -23.34 15.60 10.73
C SER A 26 -22.46 14.63 11.52
N LYS A 27 -21.81 13.65 10.86
CA LYS A 27 -20.96 12.61 11.47
C LYS A 27 -19.46 12.89 11.30
N VAL A 28 -19.09 13.75 10.35
CA VAL A 28 -17.70 14.08 10.06
C VAL A 28 -17.36 15.43 10.68
N PRO A 29 -16.29 15.55 11.49
CA PRO A 29 -15.83 16.82 12.02
C PRO A 29 -15.62 17.87 10.92
N PRO A 30 -15.92 19.16 11.16
CA PRO A 30 -15.86 20.21 10.13
C PRO A 30 -14.50 20.30 9.41
N GLU A 31 -13.40 20.12 10.14
CA GLU A 31 -12.04 20.17 9.61
C GLU A 31 -11.73 19.07 8.57
N PHE A 32 -12.50 17.96 8.57
CA PHE A 32 -12.36 16.88 7.61
C PHE A 32 -13.39 16.92 6.47
N GLN A 33 -14.35 17.85 6.54
CA GLN A 33 -15.33 18.03 5.47
C GLN A 33 -14.73 18.80 4.28
N VAL A 34 -13.71 19.64 4.54
CA VAL A 34 -13.02 20.40 3.51
C VAL A 34 -12.02 19.49 2.81
N GLN A 35 -12.15 19.38 1.49
CA GLN A 35 -11.28 18.59 0.63
C GLN A 35 -10.51 19.52 -0.32
N TYR A 36 -9.22 19.26 -0.48
CA TYR A 36 -8.33 20.08 -1.30
C TYR A 36 -8.01 19.38 -2.62
N PRO A 37 -8.30 19.98 -3.80
CA PRO A 37 -8.15 19.34 -5.11
C PRO A 37 -6.71 18.96 -5.52
N HIS A 38 -5.72 19.28 -4.70
CA HIS A 38 -4.31 18.87 -4.90
C HIS A 38 -3.83 17.87 -3.84
N TYR A 39 -4.71 17.42 -2.94
CA TYR A 39 -4.42 16.37 -1.98
C TYR A 39 -4.84 15.02 -2.54
N ALA A 40 -3.87 14.14 -2.68
CA ALA A 40 -4.06 12.80 -3.22
C ALA A 40 -4.47 11.78 -2.13
N ASN A 41 -4.71 10.57 -2.58
CA ASN A 41 -4.82 9.36 -1.76
C ASN A 41 -4.03 8.24 -2.42
N PRO A 42 -3.60 7.20 -1.67
CA PRO A 42 -3.01 6.03 -2.27
C PRO A 42 -3.91 5.42 -3.36
N PRO A 43 -3.39 5.19 -4.58
CA PRO A 43 -4.20 4.73 -5.72
C PRO A 43 -4.45 3.22 -5.68
N THR A 44 -4.98 2.71 -4.57
CA THR A 44 -5.16 1.28 -4.28
C THR A 44 -6.08 0.56 -5.27
N LEU A 45 -6.97 1.29 -5.95
CA LEU A 45 -7.85 0.72 -6.99
C LEU A 45 -7.08 0.12 -8.17
N PHE A 46 -5.85 0.60 -8.44
CA PHE A 46 -4.98 0.02 -9.45
C PHE A 46 -4.55 -1.41 -9.11
N MET A 47 -4.40 -1.75 -7.84
CA MET A 47 -4.15 -3.14 -7.42
C MET A 47 -5.30 -4.08 -7.77
N ILE A 48 -6.54 -3.60 -7.67
CA ILE A 48 -7.73 -4.34 -8.07
C ILE A 48 -7.74 -4.57 -9.58
N LEU A 49 -7.32 -3.57 -10.35
CA LEU A 49 -7.21 -3.68 -11.80
C LEU A 49 -6.11 -4.64 -12.24
N GLU A 50 -4.97 -4.67 -11.56
CA GLU A 50 -3.94 -5.70 -11.79
C GLU A 50 -4.49 -7.11 -11.57
N ALA A 51 -5.16 -7.34 -10.43
CA ALA A 51 -5.79 -8.63 -10.15
C ALA A 51 -6.87 -9.00 -11.19
N PHE A 52 -7.63 -8.01 -11.66
CA PHE A 52 -8.62 -8.19 -12.73
C PHE A 52 -7.94 -8.60 -14.05
N MET A 53 -6.85 -7.92 -14.43
CA MET A 53 -6.06 -8.25 -15.62
C MET A 53 -5.45 -9.66 -15.53
N ASP A 54 -4.91 -10.03 -14.36
CA ASP A 54 -4.37 -11.37 -14.13
C ASP A 54 -5.44 -12.44 -14.32
N LYS A 55 -6.67 -12.18 -13.85
CA LYS A 55 -7.79 -13.10 -14.02
C LYS A 55 -8.24 -13.20 -15.47
N LEU A 56 -8.30 -12.09 -16.21
CA LEU A 56 -8.67 -12.11 -17.64
C LEU A 56 -7.66 -12.86 -18.51
N ARG A 57 -6.36 -12.85 -18.12
CA ARG A 57 -5.29 -13.54 -18.84
C ARG A 57 -5.12 -15.00 -18.41
N SER A 58 -5.73 -15.41 -17.29
CA SER A 58 -5.63 -16.79 -16.82
C SER A 58 -6.47 -17.71 -17.73
N GLU A 59 -5.83 -18.72 -18.31
CA GLU A 59 -6.49 -19.79 -19.08
C GLU A 59 -7.23 -20.79 -18.16
N GLU A 60 -7.18 -20.61 -16.85
CA GLU A 60 -7.90 -21.49 -15.92
C GLU A 60 -9.40 -21.29 -16.12
N PRO A 61 -10.12 -22.28 -16.64
CA PRO A 61 -11.56 -22.20 -16.73
C PRO A 61 -12.09 -21.98 -15.31
N THR A 62 -12.89 -20.94 -15.13
CA THR A 62 -13.78 -20.91 -13.97
C THR A 62 -14.55 -22.22 -13.99
N PRO A 63 -14.62 -22.97 -12.89
CA PRO A 63 -15.39 -24.20 -12.87
C PRO A 63 -16.82 -23.84 -13.31
N HIS A 64 -17.15 -24.21 -14.54
CA HIS A 64 -18.52 -24.17 -15.03
C HIS A 64 -19.30 -25.35 -14.41
N GLY A 65 -19.50 -25.27 -13.08
CA GLY A 65 -20.58 -26.02 -12.46
C GLY A 65 -21.88 -25.28 -12.74
N ASP A 66 -22.97 -25.98 -12.93
CA ASP A 66 -24.30 -25.39 -13.03
C ASP A 66 -24.46 -24.34 -11.93
N LEU A 67 -24.60 -23.07 -12.34
CA LEU A 67 -24.71 -21.95 -11.42
C LEU A 67 -25.99 -22.16 -10.59
N ASN A 68 -25.81 -22.55 -9.34
CA ASN A 68 -26.93 -22.53 -8.40
C ASN A 68 -27.23 -21.06 -8.08
N ARG A 69 -28.15 -20.45 -8.83
CA ARG A 69 -28.56 -19.05 -8.69
C ARG A 69 -29.13 -18.72 -7.30
N ASP A 70 -29.38 -19.74 -6.49
CA ASP A 70 -29.84 -19.58 -5.11
C ASP A 70 -28.69 -19.47 -4.10
N ASP A 71 -27.43 -19.76 -4.51
CA ASP A 71 -26.27 -19.53 -3.68
C ASP A 71 -25.92 -18.01 -3.66
N PRO A 72 -25.92 -17.38 -2.47
CA PRO A 72 -25.54 -15.97 -2.32
C PRO A 72 -24.13 -15.66 -2.85
N VAL A 73 -23.20 -16.61 -2.80
CA VAL A 73 -21.82 -16.45 -3.30
C VAL A 73 -21.80 -16.43 -4.84
N GLU A 74 -22.65 -17.21 -5.49
CA GLU A 74 -22.75 -17.24 -6.96
C GLU A 74 -23.43 -16.00 -7.53
N ARG A 75 -24.32 -15.35 -6.76
CA ARG A 75 -24.89 -14.04 -7.13
C ARG A 75 -23.86 -12.90 -7.17
N LEU A 76 -22.73 -13.07 -6.50
CA LEU A 76 -21.62 -12.09 -6.47
C LEU A 76 -20.64 -12.27 -7.64
N ARG A 77 -20.80 -13.28 -8.48
CA ARG A 77 -19.96 -13.49 -9.67
C ARG A 77 -20.16 -12.34 -10.65
N SER A 78 -19.06 -11.81 -11.14
CA SER A 78 -19.08 -10.73 -12.12
C SER A 78 -19.01 -11.31 -13.52
N ALA A 79 -20.01 -11.02 -14.34
CA ALA A 79 -20.01 -11.40 -15.77
C ALA A 79 -18.74 -10.89 -16.49
N HIS A 80 -18.15 -9.79 -16.05
CA HIS A 80 -16.91 -9.25 -16.61
C HIS A 80 -15.66 -10.08 -16.27
N LEU A 81 -15.71 -10.94 -15.23
CA LEU A 81 -14.64 -11.88 -14.88
C LEU A 81 -14.84 -13.26 -15.53
N GLU A 82 -16.09 -13.60 -15.84
CA GLU A 82 -16.44 -14.90 -16.45
C GLU A 82 -16.39 -14.85 -17.98
N ASN A 83 -16.63 -13.67 -18.57
CA ASN A 83 -16.54 -13.45 -20.00
C ASN A 83 -15.41 -12.44 -20.30
N PRO A 84 -14.27 -12.90 -20.86
CA PRO A 84 -13.14 -12.03 -21.20
C PRO A 84 -13.51 -10.87 -22.13
N GLU A 85 -14.42 -11.07 -23.09
CA GLU A 85 -14.85 -10.01 -24.01
C GLU A 85 -15.51 -8.86 -23.24
N LEU A 86 -16.42 -9.18 -22.34
CA LEU A 86 -17.04 -8.17 -21.45
C LEU A 86 -16.00 -7.52 -20.54
N GLY A 87 -15.01 -8.28 -20.07
CA GLY A 87 -13.88 -7.76 -19.31
C GLY A 87 -13.09 -6.70 -20.08
N TYR A 88 -12.76 -6.96 -21.35
CA TYR A 88 -12.07 -5.99 -22.22
C TYR A 88 -12.94 -4.78 -22.56
N VAL A 89 -14.23 -4.96 -22.81
CA VAL A 89 -15.17 -3.84 -22.97
C VAL A 89 -15.19 -2.96 -21.72
N TYR A 90 -15.21 -3.57 -20.54
CA TYR A 90 -15.14 -2.83 -19.29
C TYR A 90 -13.82 -2.06 -19.16
N LEU A 91 -12.68 -2.68 -19.41
CA LEU A 91 -11.36 -2.02 -19.36
C LEU A 91 -11.31 -0.83 -20.32
N ARG A 92 -11.79 -1.00 -21.56
CA ARG A 92 -11.87 0.09 -22.54
C ARG A 92 -12.70 1.26 -22.02
N SER A 93 -13.78 0.98 -21.30
CA SER A 93 -14.69 2.02 -20.76
C SER A 93 -14.09 2.82 -19.61
N ILE A 94 -13.14 2.26 -18.85
CA ILE A 94 -12.52 2.94 -17.70
C ILE A 94 -11.11 3.48 -18.00
N TYR A 95 -10.46 3.00 -19.05
CA TYR A 95 -9.09 3.35 -19.39
C TYR A 95 -8.83 4.86 -19.50
N PRO A 96 -9.68 5.66 -20.17
CA PRO A 96 -9.51 7.12 -20.21
C PRO A 96 -9.56 7.78 -18.83
N LEU A 97 -10.38 7.25 -17.92
CA LEU A 97 -10.50 7.74 -16.55
C LEU A 97 -9.23 7.44 -15.74
N LEU A 98 -8.70 6.22 -15.89
CA LEU A 98 -7.44 5.81 -15.25
C LEU A 98 -6.27 6.67 -15.72
N LYS A 99 -6.16 6.93 -17.03
CA LYS A 99 -5.16 7.82 -17.61
C LYS A 99 -5.29 9.23 -17.02
N ARG A 100 -6.50 9.78 -16.94
CA ARG A 100 -6.74 11.11 -16.39
C ARG A 100 -6.25 11.22 -14.95
N GLN A 101 -6.58 10.25 -14.10
CA GLN A 101 -6.11 10.23 -12.72
C GLN A 101 -4.58 10.10 -12.64
N TYR A 102 -3.98 9.23 -13.43
CA TYR A 102 -2.53 9.05 -13.47
C TYR A 102 -1.81 10.36 -13.84
N PHE A 103 -2.25 11.06 -14.88
CA PHE A 103 -1.65 12.32 -15.29
C PHE A 103 -1.92 13.44 -14.28
N TRP A 104 -3.06 13.38 -13.57
CA TRP A 104 -3.32 14.27 -12.45
C TRP A 104 -2.27 14.08 -11.34
N PHE A 105 -1.96 12.85 -10.95
CA PHE A 105 -0.88 12.56 -9.99
C PHE A 105 0.46 13.10 -10.48
N ARG A 106 0.86 12.82 -11.71
CA ARG A 106 2.11 13.31 -12.28
C ARG A 106 2.19 14.84 -12.32
N LYS A 107 1.09 15.52 -12.56
CA LYS A 107 1.00 17.00 -12.60
C LYS A 107 1.01 17.62 -11.22
N THR A 108 0.35 17.02 -10.22
CA THR A 108 0.09 17.68 -8.92
C THR A 108 1.02 17.19 -7.81
N GLN A 109 1.51 15.94 -7.89
CA GLN A 109 2.32 15.31 -6.85
C GLN A 109 3.80 15.20 -7.23
N TRP A 110 4.27 15.93 -8.24
CA TRP A 110 5.68 15.93 -8.63
C TRP A 110 6.59 16.46 -7.52
N GLY A 111 7.82 15.94 -7.44
CA GLY A 111 8.88 16.37 -6.55
C GLY A 111 10.01 17.04 -7.34
N ASP A 112 10.68 17.99 -6.73
CA ASP A 112 11.75 18.77 -7.39
C ASP A 112 13.10 18.06 -7.28
N VAL A 113 13.66 17.70 -8.43
CA VAL A 113 15.00 17.10 -8.55
C VAL A 113 16.02 18.17 -8.91
N LYS A 114 15.66 19.08 -9.82
CA LYS A 114 16.60 20.00 -10.44
C LYS A 114 17.06 21.12 -9.54
N SER A 115 16.16 21.70 -8.76
CA SER A 115 16.49 22.83 -7.89
C SER A 115 17.44 22.45 -6.73
N TYR A 116 17.58 21.14 -6.48
CA TYR A 116 18.42 20.60 -5.41
C TYR A 116 19.56 19.72 -5.96
N ASP A 117 19.92 19.87 -7.24
CA ASP A 117 21.03 19.20 -7.91
C ASP A 117 21.11 17.69 -7.66
N ARG A 118 19.94 17.02 -7.51
CA ARG A 118 19.87 15.58 -7.26
C ARG A 118 20.24 14.79 -8.51
N GLU A 119 21.15 13.84 -8.34
CA GLU A 119 21.45 12.86 -9.37
C GLU A 119 20.27 11.88 -9.52
N ALA A 120 19.69 11.80 -10.71
CA ALA A 120 18.57 10.93 -11.03
C ALA A 120 18.52 10.62 -12.51
N PHE A 121 18.09 9.42 -12.88
CA PHE A 121 17.89 9.03 -14.27
C PHE A 121 16.90 9.94 -14.98
N SER A 122 15.85 10.37 -14.28
CA SER A 122 14.86 11.30 -14.80
C SER A 122 14.57 12.43 -13.83
N THR A 123 14.64 13.66 -14.27
CA THR A 123 14.29 14.83 -13.46
C THR A 123 12.78 15.04 -13.33
N ARG A 124 11.95 14.21 -13.96
CA ARG A 124 10.49 14.33 -13.94
C ARG A 124 9.78 13.26 -13.14
N GLU A 125 10.41 12.12 -12.91
CA GLU A 125 9.81 10.99 -12.21
C GLU A 125 10.29 10.97 -10.75
N ALA A 126 9.98 12.03 -10.02
CA ALA A 126 10.16 12.15 -8.58
C ALA A 126 8.87 12.71 -7.98
N TYR A 127 8.49 12.27 -6.79
CA TYR A 127 7.15 12.51 -6.28
C TYR A 127 7.13 12.89 -4.80
N ARG A 128 6.21 13.79 -4.47
CA ARG A 128 6.01 14.32 -3.12
C ARG A 128 4.52 14.44 -2.82
N TRP A 129 4.06 13.80 -1.74
CA TRP A 129 2.70 13.99 -1.25
C TRP A 129 2.45 15.45 -0.88
N ARG A 130 1.35 16.01 -1.34
CA ARG A 130 0.89 17.33 -0.88
C ARG A 130 0.11 17.17 0.43
N GLY A 131 -0.02 18.26 1.20
CA GLY A 131 -0.72 18.24 2.50
C GLY A 131 0.12 17.75 3.67
N ARG A 132 1.46 17.76 3.54
CA ARG A 132 2.41 17.44 4.59
C ARG A 132 2.36 18.49 5.70
N SER A 133 2.18 18.07 6.95
CA SER A 133 2.33 18.89 8.16
C SER A 133 3.48 18.35 9.02
N VAL A 134 3.82 19.05 10.09
CA VAL A 134 4.90 18.61 11.02
C VAL A 134 4.62 17.22 11.59
N GLN A 135 3.36 16.93 11.91
CA GLN A 135 2.99 15.70 12.63
C GLN A 135 2.42 14.63 11.70
N HIS A 136 1.81 15.02 10.57
CA HIS A 136 1.02 14.12 9.75
C HIS A 136 1.28 14.27 8.25
N ILE A 137 1.03 13.16 7.56
CA ILE A 137 1.01 13.07 6.11
C ILE A 137 -0.24 12.26 5.68
N LEU A 138 -1.42 12.79 5.99
CA LEU A 138 -2.71 12.10 5.82
C LEU A 138 -2.94 11.60 4.40
N THR A 139 -2.43 12.32 3.41
CA THR A 139 -2.56 11.98 1.99
C THR A 139 -1.84 10.69 1.59
N SER A 140 -0.82 10.28 2.35
CA SER A 140 -0.12 9.02 2.11
C SER A 140 -0.88 7.79 2.62
N GLY A 141 -1.89 8.00 3.47
CA GLY A 141 -2.58 6.93 4.20
C GLY A 141 -1.77 6.32 5.34
N LEU A 142 -0.54 6.78 5.56
CA LEU A 142 0.34 6.40 6.67
C LEU A 142 0.46 7.60 7.64
N ASP A 143 -0.65 8.00 8.21
CA ASP A 143 -0.95 9.30 8.79
C ASP A 143 0.17 9.86 9.69
N ASP A 144 0.57 9.16 10.76
CA ASP A 144 1.59 9.54 11.74
C ASP A 144 2.94 8.85 11.55
N TYR A 145 3.14 8.17 10.41
CA TYR A 145 4.43 7.54 10.12
C TYR A 145 5.56 8.58 10.12
N PRO A 146 6.71 8.31 10.76
CA PRO A 146 7.80 9.27 10.81
C PRO A 146 8.28 9.63 9.41
N ARG A 147 8.43 10.92 9.16
CA ARG A 147 8.92 11.50 7.91
C ARG A 147 10.01 12.53 8.24
N PRO A 148 10.78 12.99 7.25
CA PRO A 148 11.78 14.03 7.47
C PRO A 148 11.26 15.21 8.28
N GLN A 149 12.08 15.78 9.16
CA GLN A 149 11.73 16.93 9.97
C GLN A 149 12.84 18.00 9.91
N PRO A 150 12.47 19.27 9.83
CA PRO A 150 11.11 19.81 9.59
C PRO A 150 10.60 19.49 8.17
N PRO A 151 9.28 19.58 7.90
CA PRO A 151 8.75 19.42 6.55
C PRO A 151 9.39 20.41 5.58
N HIS A 152 9.91 19.91 4.46
CA HIS A 152 10.59 20.72 3.47
C HIS A 152 9.95 20.59 2.07
N PRO A 153 9.88 21.67 1.26
CA PRO A 153 9.34 21.60 -0.11
C PRO A 153 10.09 20.62 -1.01
N GLY A 154 11.37 20.37 -0.75
CA GLY A 154 12.21 19.43 -1.46
C GLY A 154 12.09 17.97 -1.01
N GLU A 155 11.16 17.61 -0.12
CA GLU A 155 10.93 16.19 0.23
C GLU A 155 10.56 15.37 -1.00
N LEU A 156 11.06 14.13 -1.03
CA LEU A 156 10.64 13.07 -1.96
C LEU A 156 10.23 11.84 -1.16
N HIS A 157 9.10 11.25 -1.54
CA HIS A 157 8.48 10.18 -0.78
C HIS A 157 8.54 8.83 -1.53
N VAL A 158 9.20 7.87 -0.93
CA VAL A 158 9.44 6.54 -1.53
C VAL A 158 8.15 5.74 -1.75
N ASP A 159 7.17 5.88 -0.88
CA ASP A 159 5.87 5.24 -1.07
C ASP A 159 5.13 5.82 -2.28
N LEU A 160 5.17 7.13 -2.49
CA LEU A 160 4.48 7.75 -3.61
C LEU A 160 5.11 7.36 -4.96
N ILE A 161 6.43 7.39 -5.10
CA ILE A 161 7.08 6.95 -6.34
C ILE A 161 6.79 5.47 -6.62
N SER A 162 6.69 4.65 -5.58
CA SER A 162 6.31 3.24 -5.68
C SER A 162 4.86 3.07 -6.17
N TRP A 163 3.94 3.88 -5.67
CA TRP A 163 2.56 3.94 -6.17
C TRP A 163 2.50 4.37 -7.63
N MET A 164 3.29 5.36 -8.01
CA MET A 164 3.37 5.81 -9.41
C MET A 164 3.89 4.70 -10.33
N GLY A 165 4.88 3.93 -9.87
CA GLY A 165 5.36 2.74 -10.60
C GLY A 165 4.26 1.70 -10.81
N LEU A 166 3.49 1.38 -9.77
CA LEU A 166 2.35 0.48 -9.87
C LEU A 166 1.30 0.98 -10.86
N MET A 167 0.92 2.28 -10.78
CA MET A 167 -0.05 2.88 -11.69
C MET A 167 0.43 2.81 -13.13
N THR A 168 1.68 3.15 -13.39
CA THR A 168 2.30 3.15 -14.73
C THR A 168 2.29 1.75 -15.32
N ARG A 169 2.74 0.74 -14.56
CA ARG A 169 2.73 -0.66 -14.98
C ARG A 169 1.31 -1.15 -15.26
N SER A 170 0.36 -0.84 -14.38
CA SER A 170 -1.03 -1.23 -14.55
C SER A 170 -1.63 -0.64 -15.82
N LEU A 171 -1.40 0.65 -16.08
CA LEU A 171 -1.85 1.32 -17.31
C LEU A 171 -1.21 0.72 -18.54
N ARG A 172 0.11 0.47 -18.55
CA ARG A 172 0.81 -0.15 -19.68
C ARG A 172 0.22 -1.53 -19.99
N ARG A 173 0.00 -2.37 -18.98
CA ARG A 173 -0.63 -3.69 -19.15
C ARG A 173 -2.05 -3.60 -19.71
N ILE A 174 -2.83 -2.59 -19.33
CA ILE A 174 -4.16 -2.36 -19.90
C ILE A 174 -4.04 -1.85 -21.33
N ALA A 175 -3.13 -0.92 -21.63
CA ALA A 175 -2.86 -0.42 -22.97
C ALA A 175 -2.46 -1.54 -23.94
N GLU A 176 -1.56 -2.45 -23.51
CA GLU A 176 -1.20 -3.66 -24.26
C GLU A 176 -2.42 -4.52 -24.58
N ALA A 177 -3.32 -4.74 -23.61
CA ALA A 177 -4.51 -5.55 -23.78
C ALA A 177 -5.57 -4.88 -24.67
N LEU A 178 -5.52 -3.56 -24.81
CA LEU A 178 -6.42 -2.76 -25.64
C LEU A 178 -5.84 -2.39 -27.01
N ASP A 179 -4.58 -2.77 -27.30
CA ASP A 179 -3.79 -2.43 -28.50
C ASP A 179 -3.56 -0.91 -28.69
N GLU A 180 -3.39 -0.19 -27.58
CA GLU A 180 -3.08 1.26 -27.55
C GLU A 180 -1.54 1.47 -27.61
N LYS A 181 -0.96 1.31 -28.80
CA LYS A 181 0.50 1.21 -29.01
C LYS A 181 1.28 2.42 -28.54
N ASP A 182 0.81 3.63 -28.83
CA ASP A 182 1.47 4.87 -28.45
C ASP A 182 1.55 4.99 -26.90
N ASP A 183 0.48 4.62 -26.22
CA ASP A 183 0.43 4.59 -24.77
C ASP A 183 1.37 3.53 -24.17
N VAL A 184 1.49 2.36 -24.81
CA VAL A 184 2.42 1.31 -24.38
C VAL A 184 3.86 1.81 -24.39
N GLU A 185 4.28 2.47 -25.46
CA GLU A 185 5.64 3.03 -25.59
C GLU A 185 5.88 4.16 -24.58
N GLU A 186 4.93 5.06 -24.42
CA GLU A 186 5.05 6.18 -23.49
C GLU A 186 5.13 5.67 -22.04
N LEU A 187 4.21 4.79 -21.65
CA LEU A 187 4.16 4.23 -20.29
C LEU A 187 5.37 3.36 -19.98
N ALA A 188 5.93 2.62 -20.96
CA ALA A 188 7.16 1.86 -20.78
C ALA A 188 8.37 2.77 -20.46
N ARG A 189 8.45 3.94 -21.12
CA ARG A 189 9.49 4.93 -20.78
C ARG A 189 9.33 5.48 -19.37
N TYR A 190 8.10 5.77 -18.94
CA TYR A 190 7.82 6.25 -17.58
C TYR A 190 8.12 5.17 -16.54
N GLU A 191 7.71 3.92 -16.77
CA GLU A 191 7.98 2.80 -15.86
C GLU A 191 9.49 2.59 -15.67
N THR A 192 10.26 2.64 -16.75
CA THR A 192 11.72 2.56 -16.70
C THR A 192 12.32 3.71 -15.87
N ALA A 193 11.87 4.94 -16.11
CA ALA A 193 12.37 6.11 -15.41
C ALA A 193 12.03 6.08 -13.91
N ILE A 194 10.80 5.69 -13.56
CA ILE A 194 10.37 5.54 -12.18
C ILE A 194 11.18 4.46 -11.46
N THR A 195 11.35 3.28 -12.09
CA THR A 195 12.11 2.17 -11.49
C THR A 195 13.57 2.55 -11.22
N ARG A 196 14.19 3.29 -12.16
CA ARG A 196 15.55 3.81 -11.97
C ARG A 196 15.60 4.83 -10.84
N ASN A 197 14.68 5.78 -10.81
CA ASN A 197 14.65 6.83 -9.80
C ASN A 197 14.31 6.31 -8.39
N ILE A 198 13.64 5.16 -8.26
CA ILE A 198 13.49 4.51 -6.95
C ILE A 198 14.86 4.18 -6.36
N ASP A 199 15.79 3.66 -7.15
CA ASP A 199 17.17 3.41 -6.70
C ASP A 199 17.95 4.72 -6.53
N ASP A 200 17.96 5.60 -7.54
CA ASP A 200 18.78 6.81 -7.56
C ASP A 200 18.42 7.80 -6.44
N LEU A 201 17.13 7.94 -6.14
CA LEU A 201 16.63 8.97 -5.22
C LEU A 201 16.32 8.47 -3.81
N HIS A 202 16.17 7.17 -3.63
CA HIS A 202 15.63 6.63 -2.38
C HIS A 202 16.44 5.51 -1.73
N TRP A 203 17.37 4.86 -2.47
CA TRP A 203 18.19 3.83 -1.87
C TRP A 203 19.33 4.42 -1.05
N ASP A 204 19.39 4.06 0.22
CA ASP A 204 20.50 4.44 1.11
C ASP A 204 21.46 3.27 1.29
N GLU A 205 22.70 3.44 0.78
CA GLU A 205 23.73 2.40 0.84
C GLU A 205 24.23 2.11 2.26
N LYS A 206 24.13 3.07 3.18
CA LYS A 206 24.54 2.88 4.58
C LYS A 206 23.48 2.15 5.37
N ALA A 207 22.21 2.56 5.20
CA ALA A 207 21.09 1.93 5.89
C ALA A 207 20.63 0.62 5.22
N GLN A 208 21.07 0.35 3.97
CA GLN A 208 20.69 -0.80 3.14
C GLN A 208 19.15 -0.93 3.03
N THR A 209 18.50 0.19 2.77
CA THR A 209 17.03 0.26 2.63
C THR A 209 16.60 1.48 1.84
N PHE A 210 15.33 1.52 1.44
CA PHE A 210 14.74 2.70 0.82
C PHE A 210 14.28 3.69 1.89
N CYS A 211 14.53 4.97 1.64
CA CYS A 211 14.28 6.08 2.55
C CYS A 211 13.62 7.24 1.82
N ASP A 212 12.89 8.07 2.57
CA ASP A 212 12.50 9.38 2.06
C ASP A 212 13.74 10.27 1.91
N ALA A 213 13.71 11.17 0.94
CA ALA A 213 14.73 12.19 0.79
C ALA A 213 14.20 13.56 1.21
N THR A 214 15.08 14.38 1.75
CA THR A 214 14.78 15.78 2.07
C THR A 214 15.99 16.66 1.77
N ILE A 215 15.90 17.93 2.12
CA ILE A 215 16.98 18.90 2.01
C ILE A 215 17.36 19.32 3.42
N ASP A 216 18.64 19.30 3.72
CA ASP A 216 19.16 19.69 5.02
C ASP A 216 19.42 21.21 5.11
N ASP A 217 19.97 21.67 6.25
CA ASP A 217 20.28 23.09 6.49
C ASP A 217 21.43 23.64 5.61
N TYR A 218 22.13 22.76 4.89
CA TYR A 218 23.20 23.12 3.93
C TYR A 218 22.73 23.11 2.49
N GLU A 219 21.41 22.97 2.28
CA GLU A 219 20.77 22.83 0.97
C GLU A 219 21.18 21.54 0.21
N GLU A 220 21.70 20.53 0.92
CA GLU A 220 22.08 19.25 0.36
C GLU A 220 20.94 18.23 0.46
N SER A 221 20.84 17.33 -0.53
CA SER A 221 19.88 16.23 -0.50
C SER A 221 20.37 15.13 0.42
N VAL A 222 19.56 14.77 1.42
CA VAL A 222 19.87 13.73 2.40
C VAL A 222 18.74 12.71 2.53
N HIS A 223 19.08 11.48 2.86
CA HIS A 223 18.13 10.43 3.18
C HIS A 223 17.76 10.45 4.66
N ILE A 224 16.48 10.31 4.96
CA ILE A 224 15.96 10.09 6.31
C ILE A 224 15.30 8.72 6.36
N CYS A 225 15.93 7.81 7.10
CA CYS A 225 15.60 6.40 7.07
C CYS A 225 14.87 5.94 8.33
N HIS A 226 13.56 6.07 8.34
CA HIS A 226 12.71 5.42 9.34
C HIS A 226 12.30 4.04 8.83
N LYS A 227 13.03 2.98 9.25
CA LYS A 227 12.82 1.62 8.76
C LYS A 227 11.43 1.10 9.14
N GLY A 228 10.67 0.68 8.13
CA GLY A 228 9.31 0.21 8.32
C GLY A 228 8.58 -0.01 7.01
N TYR A 229 7.26 0.19 7.00
CA TYR A 229 6.48 -0.03 5.78
C TYR A 229 6.95 0.81 4.60
N ILE A 230 7.36 2.06 4.82
CA ILE A 230 7.90 2.92 3.77
C ILE A 230 9.12 2.28 3.11
N SER A 231 10.05 1.77 3.91
CA SER A 231 11.30 1.16 3.43
C SER A 231 11.09 -0.08 2.54
N ILE A 232 9.95 -0.73 2.68
CA ILE A 232 9.60 -1.92 1.89
C ILE A 232 8.58 -1.62 0.79
N PHE A 233 8.17 -0.35 0.62
CA PHE A 233 7.12 0.01 -0.35
C PHE A 233 7.45 -0.35 -1.81
N PRO A 234 8.69 -0.18 -2.31
CA PRO A 234 9.05 -0.66 -3.64
C PRO A 234 8.84 -2.17 -3.81
N PHE A 235 9.05 -2.95 -2.75
CA PHE A 235 8.74 -4.39 -2.74
C PHE A 235 7.22 -4.64 -2.74
N LEU A 236 6.44 -3.91 -1.92
CA LEU A 236 4.98 -4.06 -1.83
C LEU A 236 4.26 -3.79 -3.15
N THR A 237 4.79 -2.86 -3.95
CA THR A 237 4.25 -2.50 -5.26
C THR A 237 4.86 -3.31 -6.41
N GLY A 238 5.82 -4.21 -6.11
CA GLY A 238 6.48 -5.05 -7.11
C GLY A 238 7.43 -4.27 -8.03
N MET A 239 8.02 -3.17 -7.54
CA MET A 239 9.04 -2.39 -8.27
C MET A 239 10.45 -2.98 -8.12
N ILE A 240 10.66 -3.88 -7.16
CA ILE A 240 11.92 -4.61 -7.00
C ILE A 240 11.81 -5.95 -7.76
N GLY A 241 12.63 -6.12 -8.78
CA GLY A 241 12.72 -7.38 -9.52
C GLY A 241 13.43 -8.48 -8.71
N PRO A 242 13.26 -9.76 -9.11
CA PRO A 242 13.89 -10.90 -8.44
C PRO A 242 15.42 -10.85 -8.47
N ASP A 243 16.00 -10.27 -9.51
CA ASP A 243 17.46 -10.19 -9.70
C ASP A 243 18.03 -8.87 -9.13
N SER A 244 17.21 -8.06 -8.47
CA SER A 244 17.66 -6.79 -7.88
C SER A 244 18.56 -7.05 -6.67
N PRO A 245 19.75 -6.39 -6.59
CA PRO A 245 20.58 -6.46 -5.40
C PRO A 245 19.91 -5.89 -4.15
N ARG A 246 18.84 -5.08 -4.33
CA ARG A 246 18.07 -4.46 -3.23
C ARG A 246 17.11 -5.45 -2.58
N LEU A 247 16.77 -6.57 -3.25
CA LEU A 247 15.80 -7.52 -2.74
C LEU A 247 16.22 -8.17 -1.43
N LYS A 248 17.47 -8.70 -1.38
CA LYS A 248 17.94 -9.40 -0.19
C LYS A 248 17.94 -8.53 1.08
N PRO A 249 18.51 -7.30 1.08
CA PRO A 249 18.44 -6.42 2.24
C PRO A 249 16.99 -6.12 2.71
N ILE A 250 16.06 -5.96 1.78
CA ILE A 250 14.63 -5.73 2.11
C ILE A 250 14.01 -6.97 2.74
N LEU A 251 14.32 -8.17 2.25
CA LEU A 251 13.85 -9.42 2.85
C LEU A 251 14.45 -9.63 4.24
N ASP A 252 15.74 -9.35 4.43
CA ASP A 252 16.39 -9.41 5.73
C ASP A 252 15.74 -8.45 6.73
N LEU A 253 15.43 -7.20 6.33
CA LEU A 253 14.71 -6.23 7.14
C LEU A 253 13.31 -6.73 7.56
N ILE A 254 12.57 -7.34 6.64
CA ILE A 254 11.25 -7.90 6.91
C ILE A 254 11.34 -9.06 7.92
N ALA A 255 12.41 -9.87 7.85
CA ALA A 255 12.58 -11.07 8.62
C ALA A 255 13.20 -10.88 10.00
N ASP A 256 13.87 -9.74 10.23
CA ASP A 256 14.57 -9.47 11.49
C ASP A 256 13.57 -9.18 12.63
N PRO A 257 13.55 -10.02 13.71
CA PRO A 257 12.69 -9.82 14.86
C PRO A 257 13.02 -8.56 15.67
N GLU A 258 14.24 -8.03 15.56
CA GLU A 258 14.63 -6.76 16.17
C GLU A 258 14.23 -5.56 15.31
N GLU A 259 13.86 -5.77 14.07
CA GLU A 259 13.34 -4.75 13.17
C GLU A 259 11.82 -4.93 12.98
N LEU A 260 11.39 -5.52 11.85
CA LEU A 260 9.97 -5.55 11.48
C LEU A 260 9.23 -6.82 11.90
N TRP A 261 9.92 -7.94 12.00
CA TRP A 261 9.28 -9.22 12.26
C TRP A 261 8.68 -9.34 13.68
N SER A 262 7.49 -9.92 13.78
CA SER A 262 6.92 -10.38 15.05
C SER A 262 6.16 -11.70 14.84
N PRO A 263 5.86 -12.48 15.93
CA PRO A 263 5.02 -13.67 15.83
C PRO A 263 3.61 -13.42 15.31
N TYR A 264 3.20 -12.15 15.22
CA TYR A 264 1.85 -11.75 14.83
C TYR A 264 1.80 -11.07 13.45
N GLY A 265 2.96 -10.84 12.84
CA GLY A 265 3.11 -10.17 11.55
C GLY A 265 4.20 -9.11 11.56
N ILE A 266 4.26 -8.36 10.48
CA ILE A 266 5.27 -7.33 10.23
C ILE A 266 4.78 -6.01 10.81
N ARG A 267 5.62 -5.38 11.64
CA ARG A 267 5.34 -4.08 12.27
C ARG A 267 5.39 -2.97 11.25
N SER A 268 4.60 -1.93 11.48
CA SER A 268 4.61 -0.73 10.64
C SER A 268 5.91 0.05 10.72
N LEU A 269 6.57 0.05 11.87
CA LEU A 269 7.84 0.72 12.12
C LEU A 269 8.78 -0.23 12.88
N SER A 270 10.07 -0.13 12.64
CA SER A 270 11.10 -0.91 13.32
C SER A 270 11.10 -0.64 14.82
N LYS A 271 11.34 -1.70 15.60
CA LYS A 271 11.55 -1.58 17.06
C LYS A 271 12.77 -0.73 17.44
N LYS A 272 13.73 -0.59 16.53
CA LYS A 272 14.95 0.21 16.73
C LYS A 272 14.76 1.68 16.38
N ASP A 273 13.65 2.04 15.78
CA ASP A 273 13.36 3.44 15.45
C ASP A 273 12.99 4.23 16.72
N GLU A 274 13.50 5.44 16.82
CA GLU A 274 13.25 6.32 17.99
C GLU A 274 11.77 6.67 18.20
N PHE A 275 10.98 6.65 17.12
CA PHE A 275 9.54 6.91 17.17
C PHE A 275 8.69 5.66 17.42
N TYR A 276 9.29 4.47 17.54
CA TYR A 276 8.54 3.25 17.78
C TYR A 276 7.68 3.34 19.05
N GLY A 277 6.38 3.11 18.91
CA GLY A 277 5.43 3.14 20.03
C GLY A 277 5.13 4.53 20.58
N THR A 278 5.57 5.61 19.91
CA THR A 278 5.40 6.99 20.39
C THR A 278 4.23 7.72 19.70
N GLY A 279 3.81 8.86 20.26
CA GLY A 279 2.77 9.71 19.69
C GLY A 279 1.41 9.03 19.64
N GLU A 280 0.71 9.14 18.51
CA GLU A 280 -0.57 8.48 18.31
C GLU A 280 -0.43 6.96 18.18
N ASN A 281 0.78 6.49 17.86
CA ASN A 281 1.13 5.08 17.69
C ASN A 281 0.18 4.35 16.71
N TYR A 282 -0.21 5.03 15.64
CA TYR A 282 -1.11 4.49 14.63
C TYR A 282 -0.33 3.70 13.56
N TRP A 283 0.73 4.32 13.00
CA TRP A 283 1.68 3.70 12.05
C TRP A 283 3.11 3.59 12.63
N ARG A 284 3.25 3.66 13.95
CA ARG A 284 4.54 3.64 14.67
C ARG A 284 4.80 2.35 15.44
N GLY A 285 4.39 1.21 14.85
CA GLY A 285 4.62 -0.12 15.43
C GLY A 285 3.47 -1.10 15.26
N PRO A 286 2.19 -0.69 15.28
CA PRO A 286 1.06 -1.59 15.07
C PRO A 286 1.16 -2.37 13.75
N ILE A 287 0.61 -3.57 13.76
CA ILE A 287 0.59 -4.49 12.63
C ILE A 287 -0.67 -4.24 11.81
N TRP A 288 -0.50 -3.96 10.52
CA TRP A 288 -1.60 -3.69 9.60
C TRP A 288 -1.76 -4.83 8.61
N MET A 289 -2.94 -5.44 8.59
CA MET A 289 -3.22 -6.64 7.81
C MET A 289 -3.17 -6.41 6.30
N ASN A 290 -3.55 -5.22 5.83
CA ASN A 290 -3.47 -4.84 4.42
C ASN A 290 -2.02 -4.88 3.90
N ILE A 291 -1.07 -4.30 4.63
CA ILE A 291 0.35 -4.31 4.25
C ILE A 291 0.93 -5.73 4.38
N ASN A 292 0.59 -6.46 5.46
CA ASN A 292 1.01 -7.85 5.61
C ASN A 292 0.49 -8.74 4.48
N TYR A 293 -0.74 -8.50 4.01
CA TYR A 293 -1.28 -9.18 2.82
C TYR A 293 -0.44 -8.88 1.56
N LEU A 294 -0.03 -7.62 1.34
CA LEU A 294 0.80 -7.26 0.18
C LEU A 294 2.18 -7.91 0.22
N VAL A 295 2.80 -7.98 1.40
CA VAL A 295 4.05 -8.73 1.58
C VAL A 295 3.86 -10.19 1.16
N LEU A 296 2.85 -10.86 1.69
CA LEU A 296 2.56 -12.25 1.37
C LEU A 296 2.24 -12.46 -0.11
N LYS A 297 1.45 -11.55 -0.72
CA LYS A 297 1.14 -11.57 -2.15
C LYS A 297 2.41 -11.54 -2.99
N ASN A 298 3.31 -10.59 -2.72
CA ASN A 298 4.52 -10.45 -3.53
C ASN A 298 5.52 -11.58 -3.31
N LEU A 299 5.63 -12.10 -2.11
CA LEU A 299 6.41 -13.31 -1.83
C LEU A 299 5.87 -14.54 -2.59
N TYR A 300 4.55 -14.67 -2.69
CA TYR A 300 3.90 -15.80 -3.36
C TYR A 300 4.01 -15.73 -4.89
N VAL A 301 3.79 -14.55 -5.48
CA VAL A 301 3.79 -14.36 -6.94
C VAL A 301 5.16 -14.61 -7.55
N SER A 302 6.22 -14.31 -6.81
CA SER A 302 7.58 -14.47 -7.30
C SER A 302 8.19 -15.78 -6.83
N ARG A 303 8.05 -16.86 -7.63
CA ARG A 303 8.72 -18.16 -7.35
C ARG A 303 10.24 -18.01 -7.18
N THR A 304 10.83 -17.00 -7.76
CA THR A 304 12.26 -16.69 -7.68
C THR A 304 12.64 -16.21 -6.27
N TYR A 305 11.75 -15.52 -5.57
CA TYR A 305 11.95 -15.17 -4.16
C TYR A 305 12.08 -16.43 -3.27
N PHE A 306 11.51 -17.56 -3.68
CA PHE A 306 11.51 -18.81 -2.91
C PHE A 306 12.93 -19.40 -2.75
N SER A 307 13.78 -19.28 -3.76
CA SER A 307 15.17 -19.79 -3.69
C SER A 307 16.01 -18.97 -2.70
N LEU A 308 15.84 -17.66 -2.68
CA LEU A 308 16.52 -16.76 -1.74
C LEU A 308 16.08 -16.98 -0.27
N TRP A 309 14.80 -17.36 -0.08
CA TRP A 309 14.25 -17.65 1.26
C TRP A 309 14.68 -19.03 1.80
N ALA A 310 15.05 -19.95 0.96
CA ALA A 310 15.54 -21.27 1.39
C ALA A 310 16.88 -21.19 2.15
N GLU A 311 17.63 -20.12 1.96
CA GLU A 311 18.91 -19.86 2.63
C GLU A 311 18.77 -19.04 3.93
N ALA A 312 17.63 -18.37 4.13
CA ALA A 312 17.34 -17.64 5.37
C ALA A 312 16.56 -18.55 6.33
N ASP A 313 16.91 -18.54 7.61
CA ASP A 313 16.20 -19.31 8.66
C ASP A 313 14.83 -18.69 8.98
N LEU A 314 13.90 -18.78 8.01
CA LEU A 314 12.57 -18.21 8.04
C LEU A 314 11.51 -19.31 8.21
N SER A 315 11.73 -20.19 9.17
CA SER A 315 10.85 -21.36 9.45
C SER A 315 9.36 -20.98 9.53
N TYR A 316 9.03 -19.82 10.05
CA TYR A 316 7.65 -19.34 10.16
C TYR A 316 7.07 -18.87 8.81
N PHE A 317 7.79 -18.08 8.02
CA PHE A 317 7.36 -17.71 6.67
C PHE A 317 7.26 -18.93 5.77
N ARG A 318 8.18 -19.87 5.91
CA ARG A 318 8.12 -21.17 5.24
C ARG A 318 6.86 -21.94 5.65
N THR A 319 6.50 -21.91 6.93
CA THR A 319 5.26 -22.51 7.44
C THR A 319 4.02 -21.77 6.93
N LEU A 320 4.03 -20.45 6.91
CA LEU A 320 2.93 -19.62 6.37
C LEU A 320 2.77 -19.83 4.86
N LEU A 321 3.87 -19.89 4.11
CA LEU A 321 3.88 -20.19 2.69
C LEU A 321 3.48 -21.63 2.39
N LEU A 322 3.93 -22.60 3.16
CA LEU A 322 3.48 -24.01 3.04
C LEU A 322 1.99 -24.18 3.35
N LEU A 323 1.47 -23.35 4.23
CA LEU A 323 0.01 -23.27 4.50
C LEU A 323 -0.74 -22.56 3.35
N LEU A 324 -0.06 -21.68 2.58
CA LEU A 324 -0.63 -20.93 1.46
C LEU A 324 -0.48 -21.66 0.12
N VAL A 325 0.54 -22.50 -0.06
CA VAL A 325 0.79 -23.29 -1.29
C VAL A 325 -0.43 -24.12 -1.76
N PRO A 326 -1.27 -24.72 -0.89
CA PRO A 326 -2.49 -25.38 -1.33
C PRO A 326 -3.60 -24.43 -1.80
N ILE A 327 -3.41 -23.10 -1.68
CA ILE A 327 -4.42 -22.07 -1.97
C ILE A 327 -4.57 -21.82 -3.47
N ARG A 328 -3.63 -22.27 -4.29
CA ARG A 328 -3.72 -22.14 -5.75
C ARG A 328 -5.05 -22.70 -6.32
N ASN A 329 -5.68 -23.62 -5.59
CA ASN A 329 -6.94 -24.25 -6.00
C ASN A 329 -8.15 -23.92 -5.11
N ARG A 330 -8.01 -23.08 -4.04
CA ARG A 330 -9.12 -22.74 -3.15
C ARG A 330 -8.90 -21.41 -2.41
N PRO A 331 -9.32 -20.26 -2.95
CA PRO A 331 -9.21 -18.93 -2.33
C PRO A 331 -9.93 -18.81 -0.97
N ASP A 332 -10.96 -19.62 -0.73
CA ASP A 332 -11.67 -19.74 0.55
C ASP A 332 -10.81 -20.23 1.72
N ARG A 333 -9.66 -20.87 1.46
CA ARG A 333 -8.68 -21.24 2.51
C ARG A 333 -7.91 -20.05 3.06
N CYS A 334 -7.59 -19.04 2.24
CA CYS A 334 -6.95 -17.81 2.73
C CYS A 334 -7.80 -17.11 3.78
N ILE A 335 -9.08 -16.94 3.51
CA ILE A 335 -10.04 -16.31 4.44
C ILE A 335 -10.15 -17.11 5.72
N ARG A 336 -10.14 -18.46 5.67
CA ARG A 336 -10.16 -19.32 6.86
C ARG A 336 -8.87 -19.28 7.67
N ILE A 337 -7.71 -19.13 7.04
CA ILE A 337 -6.42 -19.05 7.73
C ILE A 337 -6.29 -17.67 8.40
N LEU A 338 -6.62 -16.60 7.72
CA LEU A 338 -6.69 -15.25 8.29
C LEU A 338 -7.71 -15.20 9.44
N GLY A 339 -8.87 -15.86 9.30
CA GLY A 339 -9.86 -16.00 10.36
C GLY A 339 -9.35 -16.79 11.57
N LYS A 340 -8.54 -17.85 11.37
CA LYS A 340 -7.92 -18.61 12.49
C LYS A 340 -6.82 -17.81 13.18
N ILE A 341 -6.01 -17.07 12.43
CA ILE A 341 -5.00 -16.16 13.00
C ILE A 341 -5.70 -15.09 13.83
N TRP A 342 -6.76 -14.49 13.29
CA TRP A 342 -7.54 -13.48 13.99
C TRP A 342 -8.24 -13.99 15.24
N SER A 343 -8.86 -15.18 15.18
CA SER A 343 -9.50 -15.79 16.36
C SER A 343 -8.50 -16.17 17.46
N LYS A 344 -7.28 -16.58 17.08
CA LYS A 344 -6.20 -16.86 18.03
C LYS A 344 -5.68 -15.59 18.69
N MET A 345 -5.49 -14.52 17.93
CA MET A 345 -5.12 -13.20 18.46
C MET A 345 -6.17 -12.65 19.42
N SER A 346 -7.45 -12.74 19.07
CA SER A 346 -8.56 -12.29 19.94
C SER A 346 -8.65 -13.12 21.24
N SER A 347 -8.38 -14.41 21.19
CA SER A 347 -8.42 -15.28 22.39
C SER A 347 -7.21 -15.07 23.32
N GLU A 348 -6.06 -14.67 22.79
CA GLU A 348 -4.85 -14.37 23.58
C GLU A 348 -4.90 -12.97 24.20
N SER A 349 -5.48 -11.98 23.52
CA SER A 349 -5.72 -10.66 24.11
C SER A 349 -6.77 -10.70 25.23
N GLY A 350 -7.80 -11.52 25.11
CA GLY A 350 -8.78 -11.76 26.17
C GLY A 350 -8.17 -12.36 27.42
N ARG A 351 -7.29 -13.38 27.28
CA ARG A 351 -6.60 -14.00 28.42
C ARG A 351 -5.62 -13.08 29.16
N ARG A 352 -5.02 -12.09 28.48
CA ARG A 352 -4.16 -11.09 29.15
C ARG A 352 -4.95 -10.06 29.95
N GLN A 353 -6.17 -9.73 29.55
CA GLN A 353 -7.05 -8.87 30.36
C GLN A 353 -7.55 -9.60 31.63
N ASP A 354 -7.84 -10.88 31.53
CA ASP A 354 -8.28 -11.67 32.70
C ASP A 354 -7.15 -11.93 33.73
N SER A 355 -5.88 -12.01 33.29
CA SER A 355 -4.73 -12.21 34.18
C SER A 355 -4.28 -10.93 34.92
N LEU A 356 -4.70 -9.76 34.49
CA LEU A 356 -4.45 -8.47 35.15
C LEU A 356 -5.57 -8.05 36.12
N GLY A 357 -6.65 -8.83 36.20
CA GLY A 357 -7.85 -8.51 36.98
C GLY A 357 -7.90 -9.08 38.41
N SER A 358 -6.89 -9.83 38.88
CA SER A 358 -6.91 -10.47 40.21
C SER A 358 -5.84 -9.95 41.17
N SER A 359 -5.76 -8.66 41.41
CA SER A 359 -5.24 -8.16 42.69
C SER A 359 -5.61 -6.67 42.89
N THR A 360 -6.42 -6.48 43.93
CA THR A 360 -6.51 -5.33 44.83
C THR A 360 -7.24 -4.05 44.43
N THR A 361 -8.23 -3.81 45.25
CA THR A 361 -8.71 -2.54 45.86
C THR A 361 -9.46 -1.56 44.96
N ARG A 362 -10.77 -1.56 45.20
CA ARG A 362 -11.73 -0.52 44.80
C ARG A 362 -11.25 0.87 45.17
N ARG A 363 -10.84 1.64 44.18
CA ARG A 363 -10.96 3.10 44.20
C ARG A 363 -11.81 3.52 43.00
N ARG A 364 -13.00 4.05 43.29
CA ARG A 364 -13.87 4.70 42.28
C ARG A 364 -13.14 5.92 41.74
N VAL A 365 -12.60 5.82 40.53
CA VAL A 365 -12.28 6.99 39.71
C VAL A 365 -13.28 6.96 38.55
N ARG A 366 -14.06 8.02 38.43
CA ARG A 366 -14.91 8.24 37.23
C ARG A 366 -13.99 8.36 36.01
N ALA A 367 -13.94 7.33 35.22
CA ALA A 367 -13.34 7.38 33.90
C ALA A 367 -14.37 8.05 32.96
N SER A 368 -14.02 9.23 32.46
CA SER A 368 -14.66 9.81 31.27
C SER A 368 -14.35 8.88 30.09
N ALA A 369 -15.38 8.41 29.42
CA ALA A 369 -15.25 7.60 28.22
C ALA A 369 -14.47 8.39 27.13
N PRO A 370 -13.51 7.78 26.44
CA PRO A 370 -12.90 8.42 25.28
C PRO A 370 -13.96 8.55 24.17
N SER A 371 -13.98 9.71 23.54
CA SER A 371 -14.93 10.04 22.46
C SER A 371 -14.78 9.03 21.31
N THR A 372 -15.91 8.52 20.85
CA THR A 372 -16.07 7.53 19.77
C THR A 372 -15.66 8.02 18.37
N SER A 373 -14.86 9.06 18.24
CA SER A 373 -14.53 9.68 16.96
C SER A 373 -13.36 9.07 16.19
N GLN A 374 -12.61 8.15 16.78
CA GLN A 374 -11.40 7.57 16.10
C GLN A 374 -11.62 6.17 15.50
N ALA A 375 -12.67 5.45 15.86
CA ALA A 375 -12.89 4.09 15.36
C ALA A 375 -13.41 3.99 13.91
N GLY A 376 -13.72 5.09 13.26
CA GLY A 376 -14.32 5.13 11.92
C GLY A 376 -13.35 5.32 10.74
N ARG A 377 -12.04 5.41 10.97
CA ARG A 377 -11.08 5.88 9.95
C ARG A 377 -10.23 4.82 9.28
N ALA A 378 -10.48 3.55 9.48
CA ALA A 378 -9.72 2.47 8.86
C ALA A 378 -10.47 1.82 7.70
N TRP A 379 -10.83 2.60 6.67
CA TRP A 379 -11.31 2.02 5.41
C TRP A 379 -10.46 2.55 4.27
N TRP A 380 -9.67 1.66 3.77
CA TRP A 380 -8.98 1.71 2.47
C TRP A 380 -9.92 1.21 1.38
#